data_6873c460ca9056131c190e5bb1f88528
#
_entry.id   6873c460ca9056131c190e5bb1f88528
#
_cell.length_a   1.000
_cell.length_b   1.000
_cell.length_c   1.000
_cell.angle_alpha   90.00
_cell.angle_beta   90.00
_cell.angle_gamma   90.00
#
_symmetry.space_group_name_H-M   'P 1'
#
loop_
_entity.id
_entity.type
_entity.pdbx_description
1 polymer ?
#
loop_
_entity_poly.entity_id
_entity_poly.type
_entity_poly.pdbx_seq_one_letter_code
_entity_poly.pdbx_strand_id
1 'polypeptide(L)'
;EMLARPGQRIVVVSHTNPDGDAVGSSLAWAEVLRTMGHAVTCVVPNKYPYFLDWMPGIDEVVIFKTDTEGRARRAIAEADMIFCLDFNAVSRLEILSDTIAANTTARRVLIDHHLSPDEGFDLMFSHPDSSSTCFLVYSIVEAMCGAGAITRRMAESLYVGMMTDTGNFAFSFLTPELFRAVAVLVEKGISIPDIHNSVYNAYTEGRARLFGYAINRKMEVIQDGTVAYMSLLENEMRRFQFQQGDSEGF
;
A
#
# COMPACT_ATOMS: atom_id res chain seq x y z
N GLU A 1 -5.02 -23.45 -5.99
CA GLU A 1 -4.99 -24.60 -5.06
C GLU A 1 -4.70 -24.20 -3.61
N MET A 2 -3.72 -23.29 -3.33
CA MET A 2 -3.38 -22.85 -1.96
C MET A 2 -4.57 -22.26 -1.20
N LEU A 3 -5.47 -21.55 -1.85
CA LEU A 3 -6.68 -20.93 -1.27
C LEU A 3 -7.95 -21.80 -1.37
N ALA A 4 -7.83 -23.06 -1.87
CA ALA A 4 -9.01 -23.90 -2.08
C ALA A 4 -9.67 -24.41 -0.77
N ARG A 5 -8.92 -24.45 0.33
CA ARG A 5 -9.42 -24.84 1.65
C ARG A 5 -9.86 -23.58 2.41
N PRO A 6 -11.15 -23.37 2.66
CA PRO A 6 -11.63 -22.22 3.43
C PRO A 6 -11.20 -22.29 4.90
N GLY A 7 -11.35 -21.17 5.63
CA GLY A 7 -11.09 -21.11 7.06
C GLY A 7 -9.61 -21.00 7.44
N GLN A 8 -8.70 -20.74 6.48
CA GLN A 8 -7.30 -20.46 6.79
C GLN A 8 -7.15 -19.10 7.49
N ARG A 9 -6.17 -19.00 8.39
CA ARG A 9 -5.74 -17.76 9.03
C ARG A 9 -4.67 -17.13 8.13
N ILE A 10 -5.02 -16.02 7.54
CA ILE A 10 -4.16 -15.33 6.55
C ILE A 10 -3.77 -13.97 7.09
N VAL A 11 -2.49 -13.65 6.99
CA VAL A 11 -1.97 -12.31 7.25
C VAL A 11 -1.56 -11.68 5.93
N VAL A 12 -1.95 -10.42 5.73
CA VAL A 12 -1.49 -9.59 4.62
C VAL A 12 -0.59 -8.52 5.20
N VAL A 13 0.64 -8.42 4.70
CA VAL A 13 1.64 -7.44 5.15
C VAL A 13 2.13 -6.59 3.99
N SER A 14 2.45 -5.32 4.27
CA SER A 14 3.12 -4.42 3.34
C SER A 14 4.32 -3.74 4.00
N HIS A 15 5.11 -2.97 3.22
CA HIS A 15 6.39 -2.39 3.64
C HIS A 15 6.27 -1.29 4.72
N THR A 16 7.40 -0.93 5.35
CA THR A 16 7.54 0.23 6.24
C THR A 16 7.28 1.53 5.47
N ASN A 17 6.58 2.47 6.12
CA ASN A 17 6.04 3.69 5.52
C ASN A 17 5.10 3.36 4.34
N PRO A 18 4.03 2.60 4.60
CA PRO A 18 3.12 2.16 3.54
C PRO A 18 2.43 3.35 2.89
N ASP A 19 2.42 3.36 1.58
CA ASP A 19 1.80 4.37 0.73
C ASP A 19 0.42 3.93 0.22
N GLY A 20 -0.09 4.60 -0.82
CA GLY A 20 -1.40 4.29 -1.38
C GLY A 20 -1.47 2.93 -2.06
N ASP A 21 -0.37 2.45 -2.68
CA ASP A 21 -0.33 1.15 -3.33
C ASP A 21 -0.23 0.01 -2.32
N ALA A 22 0.65 0.16 -1.31
CA ALA A 22 0.79 -0.79 -0.22
C ALA A 22 -0.53 -1.00 0.56
N VAL A 23 -1.20 0.10 0.91
CA VAL A 23 -2.48 0.06 1.64
C VAL A 23 -3.60 -0.44 0.73
N GLY A 24 -3.71 0.12 -0.48
CA GLY A 24 -4.77 -0.21 -1.43
C GLY A 24 -4.76 -1.68 -1.84
N SER A 25 -3.59 -2.21 -2.20
CA SER A 25 -3.42 -3.64 -2.54
C SER A 25 -3.76 -4.55 -1.37
N SER A 26 -3.31 -4.20 -0.15
CA SER A 26 -3.58 -4.98 1.06
C SER A 26 -5.07 -5.04 1.39
N LEU A 27 -5.79 -3.92 1.35
CA LEU A 27 -7.22 -3.85 1.64
C LEU A 27 -8.06 -4.62 0.61
N ALA A 28 -7.76 -4.40 -0.68
CA ALA A 28 -8.48 -5.08 -1.76
C ALA A 28 -8.25 -6.60 -1.71
N TRP A 29 -7.00 -7.04 -1.52
CA TRP A 29 -6.68 -8.47 -1.44
C TRP A 29 -7.31 -9.12 -0.21
N ALA A 30 -7.29 -8.45 0.94
CA ALA A 30 -7.94 -8.94 2.15
C ALA A 30 -9.45 -9.14 1.96
N GLU A 31 -10.13 -8.23 1.26
CA GLU A 31 -11.58 -8.38 0.98
C GLU A 31 -11.85 -9.60 0.10
N VAL A 32 -11.04 -9.84 -0.94
CA VAL A 32 -11.14 -11.07 -1.76
C VAL A 32 -10.99 -12.32 -0.90
N LEU A 33 -9.95 -12.39 -0.09
CA LEU A 33 -9.69 -13.55 0.76
C LEU A 33 -10.82 -13.80 1.78
N ARG A 34 -11.40 -12.72 2.33
CA ARG A 34 -12.57 -12.82 3.23
C ARG A 34 -13.79 -13.36 2.50
N THR A 35 -14.04 -12.94 1.25
CA THR A 35 -15.16 -13.50 0.44
C THR A 35 -14.96 -14.96 0.10
N MET A 36 -13.72 -15.43 0.07
CA MET A 36 -13.39 -16.86 -0.09
C MET A 36 -13.50 -17.66 1.23
N GLY A 37 -13.89 -17.00 2.33
CA GLY A 37 -14.13 -17.66 3.63
C GLY A 37 -12.89 -17.80 4.52
N HIS A 38 -11.85 -16.98 4.31
CA HIS A 38 -10.65 -16.97 5.16
C HIS A 38 -10.75 -15.92 6.27
N ALA A 39 -10.06 -16.17 7.39
CA ALA A 39 -9.85 -15.20 8.46
C ALA A 39 -8.61 -14.36 8.12
N VAL A 40 -8.80 -13.06 7.83
CA VAL A 40 -7.73 -12.19 7.30
C VAL A 40 -7.43 -11.03 8.23
N THR A 41 -6.15 -10.85 8.56
CA THR A 41 -5.61 -9.71 9.29
C THR A 41 -4.62 -8.95 8.41
N CYS A 42 -4.87 -7.66 8.18
CA CYS A 42 -3.90 -6.76 7.54
C CYS A 42 -2.99 -6.16 8.62
N VAL A 43 -1.68 -6.19 8.37
CA VAL A 43 -0.67 -5.67 9.29
C VAL A 43 0.30 -4.78 8.53
N VAL A 44 0.54 -3.57 9.05
CA VAL A 44 1.57 -2.66 8.54
C VAL A 44 2.58 -2.37 9.64
N PRO A 45 3.89 -2.16 9.31
CA PRO A 45 4.91 -1.90 10.32
C PRO A 45 4.67 -0.62 11.13
N ASN A 46 4.29 0.47 10.46
CA ASN A 46 4.02 1.78 11.06
C ASN A 46 2.81 2.46 10.41
N LYS A 47 2.43 3.62 10.94
CA LYS A 47 1.25 4.37 10.45
C LYS A 47 1.43 4.77 8.99
N TYR A 48 0.38 4.60 8.23
CA TYR A 48 0.20 5.08 6.86
C TYR A 48 -0.15 6.60 6.85
N PRO A 49 -0.06 7.28 5.69
CA PRO A 49 -0.46 8.67 5.54
C PRO A 49 -1.90 8.94 5.93
N TYR A 50 -2.16 10.07 6.60
CA TYR A 50 -3.50 10.42 7.10
C TYR A 50 -4.54 10.60 5.98
N PHE A 51 -4.11 10.97 4.78
CA PHE A 51 -5.02 11.11 3.65
C PHE A 51 -5.56 9.77 3.12
N LEU A 52 -5.14 8.64 3.70
CA LEU A 52 -5.69 7.31 3.46
C LEU A 52 -6.70 6.89 4.54
N ASP A 53 -6.89 7.68 5.62
CA ASP A 53 -7.76 7.31 6.76
C ASP A 53 -9.26 7.11 6.36
N TRP A 54 -9.66 7.55 5.17
CA TRP A 54 -11.02 7.36 4.64
C TRP A 54 -11.23 6.03 3.91
N MET A 55 -10.16 5.29 3.60
CA MET A 55 -10.26 4.07 2.79
C MET A 55 -11.09 2.98 3.47
N PRO A 56 -11.95 2.26 2.72
CA PRO A 56 -12.82 1.24 3.30
C PRO A 56 -12.04 0.10 3.97
N GLY A 57 -12.26 -0.12 5.28
CA GLY A 57 -11.61 -1.18 6.06
C GLY A 57 -10.24 -0.80 6.62
N ILE A 58 -9.82 0.44 6.48
CA ILE A 58 -8.54 0.94 7.00
C ILE A 58 -8.45 0.87 8.52
N ASP A 59 -9.58 1.01 9.22
CA ASP A 59 -9.71 0.91 10.67
C ASP A 59 -9.45 -0.50 11.22
N GLU A 60 -9.53 -1.53 10.38
CA GLU A 60 -9.21 -2.91 10.72
C GLU A 60 -7.70 -3.23 10.61
N VAL A 61 -6.93 -2.35 9.95
CA VAL A 61 -5.48 -2.54 9.74
C VAL A 61 -4.74 -2.40 11.07
N VAL A 62 -3.96 -3.43 11.41
CA VAL A 62 -3.15 -3.44 12.63
C VAL A 62 -1.81 -2.76 12.38
N ILE A 63 -1.55 -1.66 13.07
CA ILE A 63 -0.27 -0.94 13.00
C ILE A 63 0.67 -1.56 14.05
N PHE A 64 1.66 -2.33 13.61
CA PHE A 64 2.55 -3.10 14.50
C PHE A 64 3.25 -2.24 15.55
N LYS A 65 3.76 -1.07 15.16
CA LYS A 65 4.50 -0.15 16.04
C LYS A 65 3.68 0.32 17.25
N THR A 66 2.35 0.40 17.11
CA THR A 66 1.44 0.89 18.15
C THR A 66 0.53 -0.20 18.73
N ASP A 67 0.70 -1.45 18.29
CA ASP A 67 -0.10 -2.59 18.73
C ASP A 67 0.32 -3.07 20.12
N THR A 68 -0.19 -2.41 21.16
CA THR A 68 0.08 -2.75 22.57
C THR A 68 -0.59 -4.05 23.01
N GLU A 69 -1.64 -4.49 22.30
CA GLU A 69 -2.38 -5.72 22.60
C GLU A 69 -1.72 -6.97 22.00
N GLY A 70 -0.71 -6.81 21.13
CA GLY A 70 -0.01 -7.90 20.47
C GLY A 70 -0.87 -8.65 19.43
N ARG A 71 -1.88 -8.00 18.85
CA ARG A 71 -2.78 -8.58 17.83
C ARG A 71 -1.99 -9.03 16.60
N ALA A 72 -1.08 -8.17 16.10
CA ALA A 72 -0.26 -8.48 14.94
C ALA A 72 0.67 -9.67 15.20
N ARG A 73 1.35 -9.70 16.36
CA ARG A 73 2.25 -10.82 16.73
C ARG A 73 1.50 -12.15 16.81
N ARG A 74 0.30 -12.16 17.42
CA ARG A 74 -0.53 -13.37 17.49
C ARG A 74 -1.00 -13.79 16.11
N ALA A 75 -1.53 -12.86 15.30
CA ALA A 75 -2.00 -13.17 13.95
C ALA A 75 -0.88 -13.78 13.10
N ILE A 76 0.33 -13.21 13.13
CA ILE A 76 1.49 -13.71 12.38
C ILE A 76 1.92 -15.07 12.91
N ALA A 77 2.02 -15.26 14.23
CA ALA A 77 2.45 -16.54 14.82
C ALA A 77 1.48 -17.68 14.49
N GLU A 78 0.21 -17.38 14.36
CA GLU A 78 -0.85 -18.36 14.08
C GLU A 78 -1.21 -18.46 12.59
N ALA A 79 -0.59 -17.70 11.71
CA ALA A 79 -0.92 -17.66 10.29
C ALA A 79 -0.60 -19.01 9.61
N ASP A 80 -1.54 -19.48 8.79
CA ASP A 80 -1.34 -20.59 7.86
C ASP A 80 -0.70 -20.09 6.56
N MET A 81 -0.91 -18.79 6.22
CA MET A 81 -0.37 -18.14 5.03
C MET A 81 -0.11 -16.65 5.29
N ILE A 82 0.98 -16.13 4.72
CA ILE A 82 1.35 -14.72 4.76
C ILE A 82 1.48 -14.20 3.34
N PHE A 83 0.65 -13.24 2.96
CA PHE A 83 0.79 -12.49 1.73
C PHE A 83 1.66 -11.27 1.97
N CYS A 84 2.70 -11.15 1.18
CA CYS A 84 3.67 -10.06 1.16
C CYS A 84 3.36 -9.20 -0.06
N LEU A 85 2.83 -7.99 0.16
CA LEU A 85 2.36 -7.10 -0.89
C LEU A 85 3.20 -5.84 -0.94
N ASP A 86 3.59 -5.47 -2.16
CA ASP A 86 4.22 -4.20 -2.47
C ASP A 86 5.61 -4.02 -1.83
N PHE A 87 6.38 -5.09 -1.79
CA PHE A 87 7.81 -5.04 -1.45
C PHE A 87 8.54 -6.29 -1.96
N ASN A 88 9.78 -6.11 -2.36
CA ASN A 88 10.62 -7.15 -2.94
C ASN A 88 11.40 -7.99 -1.91
N ALA A 89 11.60 -7.48 -0.69
CA ALA A 89 12.46 -8.08 0.32
C ALA A 89 11.86 -7.96 1.73
N VAL A 90 11.98 -9.03 2.54
CA VAL A 90 11.46 -9.04 3.92
C VAL A 90 12.09 -7.95 4.79
N SER A 91 13.31 -7.51 4.47
CA SER A 91 13.99 -6.39 5.14
C SER A 91 13.21 -5.06 5.05
N ARG A 92 12.36 -4.88 4.02
CA ARG A 92 11.48 -3.71 3.86
C ARG A 92 10.40 -3.60 4.95
N LEU A 93 10.21 -4.67 5.72
CA LEU A 93 9.30 -4.70 6.87
C LEU A 93 9.94 -4.15 8.17
N GLU A 94 11.25 -3.91 8.18
CA GLU A 94 12.04 -3.38 9.31
C GLU A 94 11.65 -4.02 10.65
N ILE A 95 10.99 -3.28 11.53
CA ILE A 95 10.60 -3.74 12.89
C ILE A 95 9.69 -5.00 12.90
N LEU A 96 9.07 -5.33 11.77
CA LEU A 96 8.19 -6.48 11.62
C LEU A 96 8.93 -7.71 11.08
N SER A 97 10.12 -7.54 10.48
CA SER A 97 10.89 -8.59 9.79
C SER A 97 11.13 -9.82 10.66
N ASP A 98 11.62 -9.64 11.89
CA ASP A 98 11.90 -10.75 12.81
C ASP A 98 10.62 -11.51 13.21
N THR A 99 9.50 -10.79 13.34
CA THR A 99 8.20 -11.41 13.67
C THR A 99 7.70 -12.29 12.53
N ILE A 100 7.86 -11.85 11.29
CA ILE A 100 7.54 -12.64 10.09
C ILE A 100 8.49 -13.84 9.96
N ALA A 101 9.79 -13.63 10.20
CA ALA A 101 10.79 -14.70 10.12
C ALA A 101 10.58 -15.80 11.17
N ALA A 102 10.06 -15.46 12.34
CA ALA A 102 9.77 -16.41 13.43
C ALA A 102 8.67 -17.42 13.08
N ASN A 103 7.73 -17.09 12.19
CA ASN A 103 6.79 -18.07 11.66
C ASN A 103 7.44 -18.84 10.50
N THR A 104 7.90 -20.05 10.78
CA THR A 104 8.56 -20.95 9.81
C THR A 104 7.60 -21.93 9.14
N THR A 105 6.33 -21.91 9.48
CA THR A 105 5.31 -22.87 9.00
C THR A 105 4.34 -22.28 8.00
N ALA A 106 4.06 -20.98 8.10
CA ALA A 106 3.18 -20.28 7.17
C ALA A 106 3.78 -20.25 5.76
N ARG A 107 2.97 -20.51 4.76
CA ARG A 107 3.36 -20.29 3.37
C ARG A 107 3.43 -18.81 3.06
N ARG A 108 4.48 -18.39 2.36
CA ARG A 108 4.71 -16.98 1.98
C ARG A 108 4.43 -16.79 0.50
N VAL A 109 3.54 -15.85 0.19
CA VAL A 109 3.19 -15.50 -1.19
C VAL A 109 3.53 -14.04 -1.42
N LEU A 110 4.32 -13.76 -2.44
CA LEU A 110 4.68 -12.40 -2.87
C LEU A 110 3.75 -11.94 -3.99
N ILE A 111 3.24 -10.72 -3.90
CA ILE A 111 2.60 -9.97 -4.99
C ILE A 111 3.25 -8.60 -5.00
N ASP A 112 4.07 -8.32 -6.02
CA ASP A 112 4.96 -7.17 -6.02
C ASP A 112 5.38 -6.75 -7.43
N HIS A 113 5.63 -5.45 -7.62
CA HIS A 113 6.14 -4.90 -8.87
C HIS A 113 7.56 -4.31 -8.76
N HIS A 114 8.20 -4.42 -7.60
CA HIS A 114 9.57 -3.94 -7.42
C HIS A 114 10.60 -4.87 -8.08
N LEU A 115 11.76 -4.28 -8.42
CA LEU A 115 12.89 -5.01 -9.00
C LEU A 115 13.57 -5.90 -7.96
N SER A 116 14.18 -6.99 -8.43
CA SER A 116 15.08 -7.85 -7.64
C SER A 116 14.44 -8.40 -6.35
N PRO A 117 13.38 -9.21 -6.47
CA PRO A 117 12.76 -9.84 -5.31
C PRO A 117 13.72 -10.83 -4.63
N ASP A 118 13.62 -10.90 -3.29
CA ASP A 118 14.34 -11.90 -2.49
C ASP A 118 13.86 -13.33 -2.84
N GLU A 119 14.75 -14.30 -2.61
CA GLU A 119 14.38 -15.71 -2.58
C GLU A 119 13.68 -16.04 -1.24
N GLY A 120 12.89 -17.12 -1.21
CA GLY A 120 12.27 -17.63 0.04
C GLY A 120 10.76 -17.39 0.16
N PHE A 121 10.11 -17.07 -0.95
CA PHE A 121 8.65 -17.12 -1.08
C PHE A 121 8.23 -18.45 -1.73
N ASP A 122 7.15 -19.07 -1.24
CA ASP A 122 6.61 -20.32 -1.81
C ASP A 122 5.94 -20.10 -3.17
N LEU A 123 5.43 -18.89 -3.40
CA LEU A 123 4.83 -18.46 -4.66
C LEU A 123 5.09 -16.97 -4.85
N MET A 124 5.40 -16.58 -6.09
CA MET A 124 5.72 -15.18 -6.43
C MET A 124 4.93 -14.74 -7.66
N PHE A 125 4.25 -13.62 -7.51
CA PHE A 125 3.70 -12.80 -8.59
C PHE A 125 4.49 -11.49 -8.63
N SER A 126 5.72 -11.56 -9.17
CA SER A 126 6.62 -10.41 -9.27
C SER A 126 6.69 -9.96 -10.71
N HIS A 127 6.19 -8.74 -10.97
CA HIS A 127 6.09 -8.17 -12.31
C HIS A 127 6.57 -6.71 -12.32
N PRO A 128 7.89 -6.47 -12.49
CA PRO A 128 8.45 -5.11 -12.47
C PRO A 128 7.94 -4.18 -13.58
N ASP A 129 7.34 -4.73 -14.62
CA ASP A 129 6.72 -3.95 -15.71
C ASP A 129 5.27 -3.54 -15.38
N SER A 130 4.74 -3.94 -14.24
CA SER A 130 3.44 -3.49 -13.76
C SER A 130 3.52 -2.07 -13.23
N SER A 131 2.46 -1.30 -13.44
CA SER A 131 2.37 0.08 -12.96
C SER A 131 2.24 0.18 -11.44
N SER A 132 1.76 -0.86 -10.77
CA SER A 132 1.54 -0.93 -9.32
C SER A 132 1.19 -2.34 -8.86
N THR A 133 1.34 -2.62 -7.58
CA THR A 133 0.85 -3.85 -6.94
C THR A 133 -0.68 -3.91 -6.95
N CYS A 134 -1.38 -2.78 -6.85
CA CYS A 134 -2.84 -2.72 -7.01
C CYS A 134 -3.29 -3.20 -8.39
N PHE A 135 -2.57 -2.87 -9.46
CA PHE A 135 -2.88 -3.38 -10.80
C PHE A 135 -2.65 -4.89 -10.91
N LEU A 136 -1.60 -5.42 -10.25
CA LEU A 136 -1.38 -6.87 -10.15
C LEU A 136 -2.51 -7.56 -9.39
N VAL A 137 -2.93 -7.03 -8.25
CA VAL A 137 -4.06 -7.55 -7.46
C VAL A 137 -5.34 -7.54 -8.30
N TYR A 138 -5.63 -6.45 -9.01
CA TYR A 138 -6.76 -6.38 -9.95
C TYR A 138 -6.70 -7.53 -10.96
N SER A 139 -5.56 -7.70 -11.62
CA SER A 139 -5.36 -8.72 -12.66
C SER A 139 -5.52 -10.15 -12.13
N ILE A 140 -5.00 -10.41 -10.92
CA ILE A 140 -5.15 -11.71 -10.25
C ILE A 140 -6.64 -11.96 -9.93
N VAL A 141 -7.35 -10.99 -9.36
CA VAL A 141 -8.78 -11.11 -9.03
C VAL A 141 -9.61 -11.34 -10.28
N GLU A 142 -9.36 -10.57 -11.34
CA GLU A 142 -10.04 -10.73 -12.62
C GLU A 142 -9.85 -12.13 -13.20
N ALA A 143 -8.61 -12.65 -13.18
CA ALA A 143 -8.30 -13.99 -13.67
C ALA A 143 -8.89 -15.11 -12.82
N MET A 144 -8.96 -14.94 -11.49
CA MET A 144 -9.45 -15.96 -10.56
C MET A 144 -10.97 -16.02 -10.46
N CYS A 145 -11.61 -14.84 -10.41
CA CYS A 145 -13.00 -14.69 -10.00
C CYS A 145 -13.84 -13.91 -11.04
N GLY A 146 -13.19 -13.33 -12.04
CA GLY A 146 -13.81 -12.41 -12.99
C GLY A 146 -13.98 -10.99 -12.41
N ALA A 147 -14.03 -9.99 -13.27
CA ALA A 147 -14.23 -8.57 -12.89
C ALA A 147 -15.53 -8.33 -12.08
N GLY A 148 -16.52 -9.23 -12.20
CA GLY A 148 -17.75 -9.19 -11.41
C GLY A 148 -17.55 -9.29 -9.91
N ALA A 149 -16.47 -9.96 -9.46
CA ALA A 149 -16.14 -10.14 -8.05
C ALA A 149 -15.60 -8.87 -7.37
N ILE A 150 -15.15 -7.88 -8.16
CA ILE A 150 -14.64 -6.61 -7.62
C ILE A 150 -15.82 -5.80 -7.08
N THR A 151 -15.81 -5.57 -5.77
CA THR A 151 -16.78 -4.71 -5.08
C THR A 151 -16.41 -3.23 -5.26
N ARG A 152 -17.32 -2.31 -4.93
CA ARG A 152 -17.00 -0.88 -4.91
C ARG A 152 -15.86 -0.56 -3.92
N ARG A 153 -15.85 -1.18 -2.74
CA ARG A 153 -14.81 -1.00 -1.72
C ARG A 153 -13.43 -1.41 -2.26
N MET A 154 -13.35 -2.58 -2.89
CA MET A 154 -12.14 -3.03 -3.57
C MET A 154 -11.72 -2.07 -4.68
N ALA A 155 -12.68 -1.58 -5.47
CA ALA A 155 -12.41 -0.65 -6.57
C ALA A 155 -11.84 0.69 -6.06
N GLU A 156 -12.35 1.23 -4.96
CA GLU A 156 -11.80 2.43 -4.31
C GLU A 156 -10.34 2.20 -3.88
N SER A 157 -10.05 1.08 -3.22
CA SER A 157 -8.69 0.73 -2.76
C SER A 157 -7.73 0.51 -3.94
N LEU A 158 -8.13 -0.26 -4.94
CA LEU A 158 -7.32 -0.53 -6.13
C LEU A 158 -7.03 0.74 -6.93
N TYR A 159 -8.04 1.61 -7.07
CA TYR A 159 -7.87 2.87 -7.78
C TYR A 159 -6.87 3.80 -7.08
N VAL A 160 -6.92 3.89 -5.74
CA VAL A 160 -5.97 4.70 -4.98
C VAL A 160 -4.54 4.27 -5.26
N GLY A 161 -4.21 2.97 -5.18
CA GLY A 161 -2.86 2.50 -5.44
C GLY A 161 -2.43 2.72 -6.89
N MET A 162 -3.27 2.38 -7.87
CA MET A 162 -2.97 2.65 -9.29
C MET A 162 -2.71 4.14 -9.54
N MET A 163 -3.50 5.02 -8.91
CA MET A 163 -3.38 6.48 -9.06
C MET A 163 -2.11 7.02 -8.39
N THR A 164 -1.83 6.63 -7.16
CA THR A 164 -0.67 7.16 -6.42
C THR A 164 0.64 6.70 -7.02
N ASP A 165 0.77 5.44 -7.36
CA ASP A 165 2.01 4.85 -7.85
C ASP A 165 2.35 5.26 -9.29
N THR A 166 1.35 5.60 -10.08
CA THR A 166 1.54 6.16 -11.42
C THR A 166 1.68 7.69 -11.44
N GLY A 167 1.78 8.33 -10.27
CA GLY A 167 1.81 9.79 -10.19
C GLY A 167 0.62 10.43 -10.87
N ASN A 168 -0.59 9.99 -10.53
CA ASN A 168 -1.83 10.43 -11.17
C ASN A 168 -1.88 10.13 -12.68
N PHE A 169 -1.44 8.95 -13.08
CA PHE A 169 -1.35 8.51 -14.47
C PHE A 169 -0.44 9.39 -15.35
N ALA A 170 0.66 9.89 -14.78
CA ALA A 170 1.63 10.74 -15.45
C ALA A 170 3.02 10.09 -15.62
N PHE A 171 3.32 9.01 -14.88
CA PHE A 171 4.61 8.32 -14.96
C PHE A 171 4.63 7.23 -16.05
N SER A 172 5.75 6.49 -16.15
CA SER A 172 5.92 5.35 -17.07
C SER A 172 5.01 4.16 -16.71
N PHE A 173 5.03 3.13 -17.58
CA PHE A 173 4.21 1.91 -17.44
C PHE A 173 2.69 2.12 -17.53
N LEU A 174 2.26 3.16 -18.23
CA LEU A 174 0.85 3.36 -18.57
C LEU A 174 0.49 2.51 -19.78
N THR A 175 -0.25 1.44 -19.57
CA THR A 175 -0.65 0.51 -20.63
C THR A 175 -2.15 0.62 -20.92
N PRO A 176 -2.63 0.20 -22.12
CA PRO A 176 -4.06 0.11 -22.39
C PRO A 176 -4.80 -0.79 -21.39
N GLU A 177 -4.15 -1.83 -20.88
CA GLU A 177 -4.69 -2.77 -19.90
C GLU A 177 -4.98 -2.08 -18.56
N LEU A 178 -4.06 -1.24 -18.08
CA LEU A 178 -4.27 -0.41 -16.89
C LEU A 178 -5.52 0.48 -17.04
N PHE A 179 -5.64 1.18 -18.18
CA PHE A 179 -6.82 2.04 -18.41
C PHE A 179 -8.11 1.26 -18.56
N ARG A 180 -8.09 0.02 -19.09
CA ARG A 180 -9.26 -0.87 -19.09
C ARG A 180 -9.62 -1.28 -17.65
N ALA A 181 -8.64 -1.61 -16.81
CA ALA A 181 -8.86 -1.88 -15.40
C ALA A 181 -9.50 -0.67 -14.71
N VAL A 182 -8.97 0.53 -14.91
CA VAL A 182 -9.56 1.77 -14.37
C VAL A 182 -11.00 1.95 -14.83
N ALA A 183 -11.32 1.68 -16.11
CA ALA A 183 -12.69 1.75 -16.61
C ALA A 183 -13.62 0.80 -15.84
N VAL A 184 -13.19 -0.45 -15.60
CA VAL A 184 -13.94 -1.42 -14.78
C VAL A 184 -14.15 -0.91 -13.36
N LEU A 185 -13.11 -0.31 -12.73
CA LEU A 185 -13.25 0.26 -11.39
C LEU A 185 -14.28 1.38 -11.35
N VAL A 186 -14.31 2.24 -12.38
CA VAL A 186 -15.32 3.30 -12.51
C VAL A 186 -16.72 2.72 -12.65
N GLU A 187 -16.89 1.63 -13.39
CA GLU A 187 -18.19 0.93 -13.52
C GLU A 187 -18.69 0.38 -12.17
N LYS A 188 -17.80 0.18 -11.18
CA LYS A 188 -18.19 -0.19 -9.80
C LYS A 188 -18.75 0.98 -8.99
N GLY A 189 -18.81 2.18 -9.57
CA GLY A 189 -19.44 3.36 -8.98
C GLY A 189 -18.52 4.15 -8.03
N ILE A 190 -17.20 4.06 -8.21
CA ILE A 190 -16.26 4.94 -7.49
C ILE A 190 -16.39 6.38 -7.99
N SER A 191 -16.11 7.34 -7.11
CA SER A 191 -16.05 8.76 -7.47
C SER A 191 -14.59 9.21 -7.58
N ILE A 192 -14.09 9.28 -8.80
CA ILE A 192 -12.71 9.76 -9.05
C ILE A 192 -12.48 11.15 -8.43
N PRO A 193 -13.38 12.17 -8.59
CA PRO A 193 -13.16 13.46 -7.97
C PRO A 193 -13.05 13.41 -6.45
N ASP A 194 -13.89 12.57 -5.79
CA ASP A 194 -13.86 12.46 -4.32
C ASP A 194 -12.58 11.78 -3.84
N ILE A 195 -12.12 10.74 -4.53
CA ILE A 195 -10.84 10.07 -4.24
C ILE A 195 -9.68 11.04 -4.41
N HIS A 196 -9.62 11.78 -5.52
CA HIS A 196 -8.58 12.79 -5.73
C HIS A 196 -8.59 13.88 -4.66
N ASN A 197 -9.77 14.37 -4.28
CA ASN A 197 -9.89 15.34 -3.21
C ASN A 197 -9.38 14.80 -1.88
N SER A 198 -9.69 13.53 -1.55
CA SER A 198 -9.24 12.90 -0.30
C SER A 198 -7.73 12.67 -0.25
N VAL A 199 -7.11 12.34 -1.39
CA VAL A 199 -5.67 12.01 -1.44
C VAL A 199 -4.80 13.25 -1.69
N TYR A 200 -5.14 14.07 -2.69
CA TYR A 200 -4.28 15.17 -3.13
C TYR A 200 -4.69 16.55 -2.63
N ASN A 201 -5.94 16.75 -2.23
CA ASN A 201 -6.44 18.06 -1.82
C ASN A 201 -6.76 18.16 -0.32
N ALA A 202 -6.58 17.09 0.45
CA ALA A 202 -6.80 17.06 1.90
C ALA A 202 -5.61 17.67 2.68
N TYR A 203 -5.13 18.85 2.27
CA TYR A 203 -3.99 19.48 2.91
C TYR A 203 -4.35 20.12 4.25
N THR A 204 -3.53 19.82 5.28
CA THR A 204 -3.56 20.57 6.53
C THR A 204 -2.87 21.95 6.36
N GLU A 205 -3.23 22.90 7.21
CA GLU A 205 -2.49 24.18 7.27
C GLU A 205 -1.01 23.94 7.58
N GLY A 206 -0.71 22.97 8.46
CA GLY A 206 0.65 22.56 8.79
C GLY A 206 1.45 22.14 7.56
N ARG A 207 0.90 21.25 6.74
CA ARG A 207 1.51 20.81 5.49
C ARG A 207 1.76 21.97 4.52
N ALA A 208 0.77 22.81 4.29
CA ALA A 208 0.90 23.94 3.38
C ALA A 208 2.03 24.90 3.83
N ARG A 209 2.11 25.18 5.13
CA ARG A 209 3.17 26.02 5.70
C ARG A 209 4.53 25.35 5.67
N LEU A 210 4.61 24.04 5.94
CA LEU A 210 5.85 23.26 5.85
C LEU A 210 6.39 23.23 4.42
N PHE A 211 5.52 23.01 3.43
CA PHE A 211 5.89 23.03 2.02
C PHE A 211 6.45 24.39 1.60
N GLY A 212 5.77 25.49 1.95
CA GLY A 212 6.28 26.83 1.69
C GLY A 212 7.62 27.11 2.38
N TYR A 213 7.82 26.61 3.60
CA TYR A 213 9.09 26.72 4.32
C TYR A 213 10.18 25.89 3.65
N ALA A 214 9.89 24.65 3.26
CA ALA A 214 10.82 23.74 2.62
C ALA A 214 11.35 24.35 1.31
N ILE A 215 10.48 24.83 0.44
CA ILE A 215 10.87 25.46 -0.83
C ILE A 215 11.66 26.74 -0.58
N ASN A 216 11.17 27.64 0.28
CA ASN A 216 11.75 28.97 0.41
C ASN A 216 13.03 29.02 1.26
N ARG A 217 13.22 28.08 2.20
CA ARG A 217 14.30 28.12 3.19
C ARG A 217 15.25 26.94 3.16
N LYS A 218 14.83 25.81 2.60
CA LYS A 218 15.56 24.54 2.70
C LYS A 218 15.98 23.98 1.35
N MET A 219 15.38 24.49 0.26
CA MET A 219 15.74 24.03 -1.08
C MET A 219 17.13 24.57 -1.46
N GLU A 220 18.02 23.64 -1.79
CA GLU A 220 19.32 23.93 -2.37
C GLU A 220 19.37 23.39 -3.79
N VAL A 221 19.81 24.23 -4.72
CA VAL A 221 19.92 23.87 -6.14
C VAL A 221 21.41 23.76 -6.48
N ILE A 222 21.78 22.62 -7.03
CA ILE A 222 23.16 22.28 -7.39
C ILE A 222 23.25 21.79 -8.83
N GLN A 223 24.47 21.52 -9.31
CA GLN A 223 24.74 21.01 -10.66
C GLN A 223 24.08 21.85 -11.76
N ASP A 224 24.35 23.16 -11.73
CA ASP A 224 23.85 24.15 -12.71
C ASP A 224 22.31 24.11 -12.88
N GLY A 225 21.59 23.86 -11.79
CA GLY A 225 20.15 23.85 -11.78
C GLY A 225 19.47 22.51 -12.11
N THR A 226 20.26 21.45 -12.30
CA THR A 226 19.71 20.14 -12.67
C THR A 226 19.30 19.27 -11.49
N VAL A 227 19.79 19.57 -10.28
CA VAL A 227 19.46 18.87 -9.04
C VAL A 227 19.04 19.86 -7.98
N ALA A 228 17.91 19.59 -7.32
CA ALA A 228 17.49 20.29 -6.13
C ALA A 228 17.24 19.29 -5.00
N TYR A 229 17.61 19.66 -3.77
CA TYR A 229 17.28 18.86 -2.59
C TYR A 229 16.81 19.75 -1.44
N MET A 230 16.04 19.13 -0.54
CA MET A 230 15.55 19.77 0.68
C MET A 230 15.80 18.83 1.86
N SER A 231 16.22 19.39 3.01
CA SER A 231 16.36 18.64 4.24
C SER A 231 15.58 19.31 5.37
N LEU A 232 14.74 18.54 6.04
CA LEU A 232 13.94 19.00 7.18
C LEU A 232 14.45 18.34 8.45
N LEU A 233 14.68 19.15 9.48
CA LEU A 233 15.02 18.66 10.81
C LEU A 233 13.75 18.32 11.59
N GLU A 234 13.86 17.40 12.53
CA GLU A 234 12.72 16.96 13.34
C GLU A 234 12.04 18.09 14.12
N ASN A 235 12.81 19.06 14.62
CA ASN A 235 12.28 20.25 15.29
C ASN A 235 11.54 21.19 14.34
N GLU A 236 11.95 21.25 13.06
CA GLU A 236 11.25 22.02 12.02
C GLU A 236 9.91 21.33 11.68
N MET A 237 9.92 20.00 11.50
CA MET A 237 8.71 19.22 11.29
C MET A 237 7.71 19.40 12.44
N ARG A 238 8.17 19.30 13.70
CA ARG A 238 7.31 19.55 14.88
C ARG A 238 6.70 20.95 14.90
N ARG A 239 7.46 21.96 14.49
CA ARG A 239 6.97 23.37 14.44
C ARG A 239 5.76 23.52 13.53
N PHE A 240 5.68 22.74 12.45
CA PHE A 240 4.59 22.77 11.50
C PHE A 240 3.55 21.66 11.74
N GLN A 241 3.62 20.98 12.89
CA GLN A 241 2.69 19.90 13.24
C GLN A 241 2.67 18.78 12.19
N PHE A 242 3.87 18.40 11.69
CA PHE A 242 4.04 17.38 10.68
C PHE A 242 3.28 16.10 11.02
N GLN A 243 2.54 15.59 10.06
CA GLN A 243 1.86 14.29 10.10
C GLN A 243 2.46 13.35 9.04
N GLN A 244 2.34 12.03 9.26
CA GLN A 244 2.76 11.05 8.28
C GLN A 244 2.02 11.28 6.95
N GLY A 245 2.77 11.49 5.87
CA GLY A 245 2.24 11.84 4.54
C GLY A 245 2.44 13.31 4.15
N ASP A 246 2.75 14.21 5.08
CA ASP A 246 2.92 15.64 4.75
C ASP A 246 4.09 15.94 3.82
N SER A 247 5.08 15.05 3.75
CA SER A 247 6.24 15.17 2.84
C SER A 247 6.01 14.54 1.47
N GLU A 248 4.90 13.87 1.26
CA GLU A 248 4.62 13.26 -0.04
C GLU A 248 4.21 14.32 -1.06
N GLY A 249 4.85 14.27 -2.24
CA GLY A 249 4.60 15.21 -3.33
C GLY A 249 5.21 16.61 -3.11
N PHE A 250 6.26 16.70 -2.30
CA PHE A 250 7.10 17.90 -2.14
C PHE A 250 8.01 18.07 -3.34
#